data_4ad23888b858a14dfc73a3b962fb54e3
#
_entry.id   4ad23888b858a14dfc73a3b962fb54e3
#
_cell.length_a   1.000
_cell.length_b   1.000
_cell.length_c   1.000
_cell.angle_alpha   90.00
_cell.angle_beta   90.00
_cell.angle_gamma   90.00
#
_symmetry.space_group_name_H-M   'P 1'
#
loop_
_entity.id
_entity.type
_entity.pdbx_description
1 polymer ?
#
loop_
_entity_poly.entity_id
_entity_poly.type
_entity_poly.pdbx_seq_one_letter_code
_entity_poly.pdbx_strand_id
1 'polypeptide(L)'
;GFALVEVPRPEREVNHKQNARAVIEMLLFGKPVVLWTAFAITVFGLMAVYVFWIYQKYWEVQGVPVESFGYLWAAFALVVSLAARYASAIEQKLGTRRLLVLLAILPIAGMLGMALGSGWIGVMFGFAIQIARGISLSVFYEALNRRVPGDFRATVNSLVSLVVRTIFIVTGPILGYSLDRYGMTPTLLSLVVVFTPLMLLVLLPLLARITREKLPRPVETMDAY
;
A
#
# COMPACT_ATOMS: atom_id res chain seq x y z
N GLY A 1 3.75 -36.79 2.22
CA GLY A 1 4.84 -35.87 2.51
C GLY A 1 5.28 -35.21 1.22
N PHE A 2 5.03 -33.89 1.07
CA PHE A 2 5.63 -33.11 -0.01
C PHE A 2 7.10 -32.90 0.36
N ALA A 3 8.02 -33.53 -0.38
CA ALA A 3 9.43 -33.23 -0.28
C ALA A 3 9.65 -31.83 -0.86
N LEU A 4 9.93 -30.89 0.00
CA LEU A 4 10.45 -29.59 -0.43
C LEU A 4 11.86 -29.85 -0.98
N VAL A 5 12.02 -29.82 -2.28
CA VAL A 5 13.34 -29.83 -2.93
C VAL A 5 13.98 -28.48 -2.63
N GLU A 6 14.98 -28.49 -1.78
CA GLU A 6 15.76 -27.30 -1.47
C GLU A 6 16.59 -26.94 -2.70
N VAL A 7 16.26 -25.80 -3.31
CA VAL A 7 17.02 -25.29 -4.47
C VAL A 7 18.40 -24.87 -3.96
N PRO A 8 19.50 -25.43 -4.52
CA PRO A 8 20.85 -25.06 -4.12
C PRO A 8 21.05 -23.55 -4.23
N ARG A 9 21.30 -22.89 -3.12
CA ARG A 9 21.65 -21.47 -3.11
C ARG A 9 23.12 -21.35 -3.52
N PRO A 10 23.46 -20.55 -4.54
CA PRO A 10 24.88 -20.29 -4.79
C PRO A 10 25.48 -19.63 -3.54
N GLU A 11 26.60 -20.15 -3.08
CA GLU A 11 27.40 -19.58 -2.00
C GLU A 11 27.89 -18.20 -2.46
N ARG A 12 27.16 -17.14 -2.07
CA ARG A 12 27.58 -15.75 -2.25
C ARG A 12 28.01 -15.24 -0.89
N GLU A 13 29.25 -14.82 -0.76
CA GLU A 13 29.67 -13.97 0.36
C GLU A 13 28.80 -12.69 0.35
N VAL A 14 27.75 -12.71 1.16
CA VAL A 14 26.80 -11.60 1.24
C VAL A 14 27.38 -10.55 2.17
N ASN A 15 28.06 -9.57 1.62
CA ASN A 15 28.43 -8.38 2.37
C ASN A 15 27.19 -7.49 2.57
N HIS A 16 26.46 -7.75 3.66
CA HIS A 16 25.19 -7.08 3.97
C HIS A 16 25.28 -5.54 4.00
N LYS A 17 26.41 -4.98 4.43
CA LYS A 17 26.61 -3.52 4.47
C LYS A 17 26.75 -2.93 3.06
N GLN A 18 27.50 -3.59 2.18
CA GLN A 18 27.64 -3.15 0.79
C GLN A 18 26.32 -3.27 0.03
N ASN A 19 25.55 -4.31 0.26
CA ASN A 19 24.23 -4.48 -0.35
C ASN A 19 23.20 -3.44 0.13
N ALA A 20 23.18 -3.11 1.42
CA ALA A 20 22.29 -2.08 1.94
C ALA A 20 22.62 -0.69 1.36
N ARG A 21 23.91 -0.34 1.28
CA ARG A 21 24.38 0.90 0.68
C ARG A 21 24.03 0.97 -0.81
N ALA A 22 24.29 -0.08 -1.56
CA ALA A 22 23.95 -0.16 -2.99
C ALA A 22 22.45 -0.01 -3.24
N VAL A 23 21.61 -0.57 -2.37
CA VAL A 23 20.13 -0.43 -2.45
C VAL A 23 19.72 1.03 -2.18
N ILE A 24 20.29 1.67 -1.17
CA ILE A 24 20.00 3.09 -0.86
C ILE A 24 20.44 3.98 -2.02
N GLU A 25 21.65 3.77 -2.54
CA GLU A 25 22.16 4.51 -3.71
C GLU A 25 21.26 4.30 -4.94
N MET A 26 20.81 3.06 -5.20
CA MET A 26 19.89 2.76 -6.29
C MET A 26 18.53 3.43 -6.12
N LEU A 27 17.99 3.49 -4.88
CA LEU A 27 16.72 4.16 -4.60
C LEU A 27 16.81 5.67 -4.73
N LEU A 28 17.91 6.28 -4.24
CA LEU A 28 18.06 7.73 -4.21
C LEU A 28 18.58 8.30 -5.53
N PHE A 29 19.53 7.62 -6.17
CA PHE A 29 20.24 8.11 -7.36
C PHE A 29 19.92 7.32 -8.63
N GLY A 30 19.11 6.24 -8.55
CA GLY A 30 18.66 5.44 -9.67
C GLY A 30 17.52 6.09 -10.44
N LYS A 31 16.70 5.25 -11.09
CA LYS A 31 15.55 5.75 -11.85
C LYS A 31 14.53 6.42 -10.93
N PRO A 32 14.17 7.69 -11.17
CA PRO A 32 13.23 8.41 -10.30
C PRO A 32 11.86 7.73 -10.12
N VAL A 33 11.41 6.91 -11.09
CA VAL A 33 10.17 6.13 -10.98
C VAL A 33 10.24 5.11 -9.85
N VAL A 34 11.40 4.51 -9.61
CA VAL A 34 11.61 3.55 -8.50
C VAL A 34 11.41 4.24 -7.15
N LEU A 35 12.03 5.41 -6.98
CA LEU A 35 11.89 6.23 -5.77
C LEU A 35 10.43 6.64 -5.52
N TRP A 36 9.75 7.17 -6.54
CA TRP A 36 8.36 7.59 -6.41
C TRP A 36 7.40 6.41 -6.17
N THR A 37 7.70 5.24 -6.74
CA THR A 37 6.94 4.01 -6.45
C THR A 37 7.15 3.57 -4.99
N ALA A 38 8.38 3.64 -4.47
CA ALA A 38 8.67 3.34 -3.07
C ALA A 38 7.97 4.33 -2.11
N PHE A 39 7.93 5.62 -2.45
CA PHE A 39 7.15 6.60 -1.70
C PHE A 39 5.65 6.32 -1.76
N ALA A 40 5.10 5.90 -2.93
CA ALA A 40 3.70 5.50 -3.02
C ALA A 40 3.40 4.32 -2.08
N ILE A 41 4.24 3.28 -2.09
CA ILE A 41 4.08 2.15 -1.16
C ILE A 41 4.13 2.63 0.30
N THR A 42 5.04 3.55 0.62
CA THR A 42 5.18 4.09 1.98
C THR A 42 3.92 4.86 2.41
N VAL A 43 3.40 5.77 1.58
CA VAL A 43 2.21 6.58 1.90
C VAL A 43 0.97 5.71 2.05
N PHE A 44 0.73 4.79 1.09
CA PHE A 44 -0.41 3.88 1.16
C PHE A 44 -0.27 2.86 2.30
N GLY A 45 0.95 2.36 2.54
CA GLY A 45 1.24 1.46 3.65
C GLY A 45 1.01 2.13 5.00
N LEU A 46 1.48 3.36 5.16
CA LEU A 46 1.28 4.15 6.38
C LEU A 46 -0.20 4.42 6.64
N MET A 47 -0.93 4.89 5.62
CA MET A 47 -2.38 5.08 5.72
C MET A 47 -3.10 3.78 6.14
N ALA A 48 -2.75 2.65 5.52
CA ALA A 48 -3.35 1.36 5.84
C ALA A 48 -3.09 0.95 7.29
N VAL A 49 -1.89 1.23 7.84
CA VAL A 49 -1.56 0.97 9.24
C VAL A 49 -2.35 1.87 10.18
N TYR A 50 -2.47 3.17 9.89
CA TYR A 50 -3.27 4.07 10.72
C TYR A 50 -4.74 3.64 10.80
N VAL A 51 -5.36 3.37 9.65
CA VAL A 51 -6.77 2.97 9.60
C VAL A 51 -6.97 1.59 10.23
N PHE A 52 -6.00 0.66 10.08
CA PHE A 52 -6.04 -0.65 10.73
C PHE A 52 -6.21 -0.52 12.25
N TRP A 53 -5.43 0.35 12.90
CA TRP A 53 -5.52 0.57 14.34
C TRP A 53 -6.81 1.29 14.77
N ILE A 54 -7.40 2.08 13.88
CA ILE A 54 -8.66 2.80 14.16
C ILE A 54 -9.87 1.88 14.05
N TYR A 55 -9.87 0.84 13.18
CA TYR A 55 -11.09 0.08 12.84
C TYR A 55 -11.82 -0.48 14.05
N GLN A 56 -11.14 -1.14 14.96
CA GLN A 56 -11.83 -1.75 16.11
C GLN A 56 -12.50 -0.70 17.01
N LYS A 57 -11.76 0.39 17.28
CA LYS A 57 -12.34 1.49 18.07
C LYS A 57 -13.48 2.20 17.32
N TYR A 58 -13.35 2.30 16.01
CA TYR A 58 -14.40 2.84 15.15
C TYR A 58 -15.68 1.99 15.23
N TRP A 59 -15.57 0.68 15.09
CA TRP A 59 -16.72 -0.22 15.19
C TRP A 59 -17.40 -0.18 16.56
N GLU A 60 -16.60 -0.11 17.63
CA GLU A 60 -17.12 0.07 18.98
C GLU A 60 -17.94 1.37 19.09
N VAL A 61 -17.40 2.49 18.62
CA VAL A 61 -18.08 3.80 18.63
C VAL A 61 -19.34 3.79 17.78
N GLN A 62 -19.37 3.00 16.70
CA GLN A 62 -20.54 2.84 15.83
C GLN A 62 -21.58 1.84 16.38
N GLY A 63 -21.35 1.27 17.56
CA GLY A 63 -22.27 0.32 18.18
C GLY A 63 -22.29 -1.06 17.54
N VAL A 64 -21.22 -1.44 16.82
CA VAL A 64 -21.10 -2.80 16.27
C VAL A 64 -20.82 -3.78 17.41
N PRO A 65 -21.57 -4.89 17.53
CA PRO A 65 -21.30 -5.90 18.55
C PRO A 65 -19.90 -6.52 18.36
N VAL A 66 -19.17 -6.71 19.47
CA VAL A 66 -17.78 -7.23 19.47
C VAL A 66 -17.71 -8.60 18.81
N GLU A 67 -18.75 -9.40 18.93
CA GLU A 67 -18.86 -10.72 18.28
C GLU A 67 -18.80 -10.63 16.74
N SER A 68 -19.16 -9.49 16.16
CA SER A 68 -19.12 -9.22 14.73
C SER A 68 -17.73 -8.80 14.22
N PHE A 69 -16.80 -8.45 15.09
CA PHE A 69 -15.46 -7.94 14.68
C PHE A 69 -14.67 -8.97 13.88
N GLY A 70 -14.75 -10.25 14.26
CA GLY A 70 -14.12 -11.35 13.54
C GLY A 70 -14.64 -11.49 12.11
N TYR A 71 -15.95 -11.35 11.92
CA TYR A 71 -16.58 -11.40 10.60
C TYR A 71 -16.20 -10.20 9.73
N LEU A 72 -16.12 -9.00 10.31
CA LEU A 72 -15.66 -7.80 9.61
C LEU A 72 -14.20 -7.92 9.17
N TRP A 73 -13.32 -8.44 10.04
CA TRP A 73 -11.92 -8.71 9.67
C TRP A 73 -11.81 -9.75 8.57
N ALA A 74 -12.60 -10.82 8.62
CA ALA A 74 -12.65 -11.85 7.56
C ALA A 74 -13.13 -11.25 6.23
N ALA A 75 -14.19 -10.43 6.26
CA ALA A 75 -14.72 -9.74 5.09
C ALA A 75 -13.69 -8.75 4.51
N PHE A 76 -12.99 -7.99 5.35
CA PHE A 76 -11.92 -7.09 4.91
C PHE A 76 -10.76 -7.85 4.27
N ALA A 77 -10.32 -8.96 4.86
CA ALA A 77 -9.26 -9.80 4.30
C ALA A 77 -9.67 -10.38 2.93
N LEU A 78 -10.92 -10.83 2.80
CA LEU A 78 -11.46 -11.31 1.54
C LEU A 78 -11.47 -10.22 0.47
N VAL A 79 -11.94 -9.02 0.80
CA VAL A 79 -11.97 -7.87 -0.12
C VAL A 79 -10.57 -7.46 -0.55
N VAL A 80 -9.60 -7.39 0.38
CA VAL A 80 -8.19 -7.11 0.04
C VAL A 80 -7.65 -8.17 -0.93
N SER A 81 -7.92 -9.45 -0.66
CA SER A 81 -7.44 -10.56 -1.49
C SER A 81 -8.04 -10.53 -2.89
N LEU A 82 -9.35 -10.30 -2.99
CA LEU A 82 -10.03 -10.18 -4.27
C LEU A 82 -9.56 -8.94 -5.04
N ALA A 83 -9.45 -7.80 -4.38
CA ALA A 83 -8.97 -6.57 -4.99
C ALA A 83 -7.52 -6.72 -5.52
N ALA A 84 -6.64 -7.37 -4.76
CA ALA A 84 -5.29 -7.68 -5.20
C ALA A 84 -5.27 -8.67 -6.37
N ARG A 85 -6.10 -9.71 -6.34
CA ARG A 85 -6.21 -10.71 -7.42
C ARG A 85 -6.63 -10.08 -8.75
N TYR A 86 -7.60 -9.16 -8.70
CA TYR A 86 -8.14 -8.52 -9.90
C TYR A 86 -7.44 -7.21 -10.26
N ALA A 87 -6.43 -6.77 -9.51
CA ALA A 87 -5.74 -5.49 -9.71
C ALA A 87 -5.19 -5.33 -11.14
N SER A 88 -4.52 -6.35 -11.66
CA SER A 88 -3.99 -6.37 -13.04
C SER A 88 -5.10 -6.26 -14.11
N ALA A 89 -6.22 -6.97 -13.92
CA ALA A 89 -7.36 -6.88 -14.85
C ALA A 89 -8.03 -5.50 -14.80
N ILE A 90 -8.12 -4.90 -13.60
CA ILE A 90 -8.62 -3.54 -13.41
C ILE A 90 -7.69 -2.54 -14.10
N GLU A 91 -6.36 -2.69 -13.93
CA GLU A 91 -5.36 -1.84 -14.59
C GLU A 91 -5.44 -1.94 -16.12
N GLN A 92 -5.56 -3.13 -16.66
CA GLN A 92 -5.71 -3.34 -18.10
C GLN A 92 -6.98 -2.67 -18.68
N LYS A 93 -8.10 -2.73 -17.95
CA LYS A 93 -9.37 -2.13 -18.39
C LYS A 93 -9.41 -0.61 -18.26
N LEU A 94 -8.93 -0.08 -17.13
CA LEU A 94 -9.00 1.37 -16.82
C LEU A 94 -7.82 2.15 -17.38
N GLY A 95 -6.68 1.47 -17.56
CA GLY A 95 -5.39 2.10 -17.78
C GLY A 95 -4.76 2.64 -16.49
N THR A 96 -3.43 2.66 -16.43
CA THR A 96 -2.66 3.04 -15.23
C THR A 96 -3.03 4.43 -14.70
N ARG A 97 -3.31 5.41 -15.58
CA ARG A 97 -3.67 6.78 -15.16
C ARG A 97 -4.96 6.82 -14.36
N ARG A 98 -6.04 6.19 -14.88
CA ARG A 98 -7.34 6.18 -14.19
C ARG A 98 -7.28 5.36 -12.91
N LEU A 99 -6.50 4.28 -12.91
CA LEU A 99 -6.28 3.46 -11.73
C LEU A 99 -5.61 4.25 -10.61
N LEU A 100 -4.56 5.04 -10.89
CA LEU A 100 -3.90 5.88 -9.89
C LEU A 100 -4.83 6.97 -9.33
N VAL A 101 -5.70 7.54 -10.17
CA VAL A 101 -6.74 8.49 -9.70
C VAL A 101 -7.74 7.77 -8.79
N LEU A 102 -8.19 6.57 -9.16
CA LEU A 102 -9.07 5.76 -8.34
C LEU A 102 -8.44 5.44 -6.98
N LEU A 103 -7.14 5.07 -6.97
CA LEU A 103 -6.39 4.80 -5.75
C LEU A 103 -6.22 6.04 -4.86
N ALA A 104 -6.21 7.25 -5.43
CA ALA A 104 -6.22 8.48 -4.63
C ALA A 104 -7.60 8.74 -4.00
N ILE A 105 -8.67 8.56 -4.79
CA ILE A 105 -10.03 8.91 -4.37
C ILE A 105 -10.60 7.91 -3.35
N LEU A 106 -10.43 6.60 -3.60
CA LEU A 106 -11.10 5.55 -2.83
C LEU A 106 -10.80 5.61 -1.32
N PRO A 107 -9.54 5.70 -0.86
CA PRO A 107 -9.26 5.74 0.56
C PRO A 107 -9.68 7.05 1.22
N ILE A 108 -9.59 8.18 0.50
CA ILE A 108 -10.04 9.48 1.00
C ILE A 108 -11.55 9.48 1.16
N ALA A 109 -12.31 9.00 0.15
CA ALA A 109 -13.75 8.83 0.23
C ALA A 109 -14.15 7.85 1.35
N GLY A 110 -13.38 6.78 1.51
CA GLY A 110 -13.56 5.83 2.61
C GLY A 110 -13.42 6.47 3.99
N MET A 111 -12.33 7.21 4.23
CA MET A 111 -12.10 7.91 5.50
C MET A 111 -13.14 9.02 5.74
N LEU A 112 -13.53 9.78 4.72
CA LEU A 112 -14.61 10.77 4.82
C LEU A 112 -15.94 10.12 5.12
N GLY A 113 -16.27 9.02 4.44
CA GLY A 113 -17.49 8.28 4.68
C GLY A 113 -17.54 7.66 6.08
N MET A 114 -16.41 7.20 6.61
CA MET A 114 -16.32 6.77 8.01
C MET A 114 -16.48 7.94 8.99
N ALA A 115 -15.90 9.11 8.67
CA ALA A 115 -15.97 10.29 9.54
C ALA A 115 -17.37 10.89 9.63
N LEU A 116 -18.11 10.87 8.52
CA LEU A 116 -19.43 11.52 8.38
C LEU A 116 -20.60 10.55 8.47
N GLY A 117 -20.35 9.26 8.21
CA GLY A 117 -21.35 8.20 8.29
C GLY A 117 -21.56 7.71 9.73
N SER A 118 -22.72 7.12 9.98
CA SER A 118 -23.05 6.55 11.29
C SER A 118 -23.49 5.08 11.15
N GLY A 119 -23.28 4.31 12.21
CA GLY A 119 -23.65 2.90 12.28
C GLY A 119 -23.03 2.09 11.14
N TRP A 120 -23.79 1.16 10.59
CA TRP A 120 -23.32 0.27 9.53
C TRP A 120 -22.96 0.99 8.23
N ILE A 121 -23.59 2.15 7.94
CA ILE A 121 -23.24 2.94 6.74
C ILE A 121 -21.77 3.39 6.82
N GLY A 122 -21.36 3.94 7.97
CA GLY A 122 -19.97 4.33 8.17
C GLY A 122 -19.02 3.13 8.07
N VAL A 123 -19.40 1.97 8.62
CA VAL A 123 -18.59 0.74 8.54
C VAL A 123 -18.37 0.31 7.09
N MET A 124 -19.39 0.42 6.23
CA MET A 124 -19.30 0.05 4.81
C MET A 124 -18.27 0.91 4.06
N PHE A 125 -18.06 2.15 4.42
CA PHE A 125 -17.01 2.99 3.83
C PHE A 125 -15.58 2.47 4.11
N GLY A 126 -15.39 1.69 5.17
CA GLY A 126 -14.13 0.99 5.43
C GLY A 126 -13.73 0.01 4.31
N PHE A 127 -14.69 -0.58 3.60
CA PHE A 127 -14.42 -1.46 2.46
C PHE A 127 -13.75 -0.73 1.29
N ALA A 128 -14.07 0.54 1.07
CA ALA A 128 -13.41 1.35 0.03
C ALA A 128 -11.90 1.46 0.28
N ILE A 129 -11.50 1.64 1.54
CA ILE A 129 -10.08 1.67 1.94
C ILE A 129 -9.43 0.32 1.71
N GLN A 130 -10.11 -0.79 2.02
CA GLN A 130 -9.57 -2.14 1.82
C GLN A 130 -9.44 -2.51 0.34
N ILE A 131 -10.36 -2.06 -0.52
CA ILE A 131 -10.24 -2.20 -1.99
C ILE A 131 -8.99 -1.46 -2.47
N ALA A 132 -8.83 -0.19 -2.09
CA ALA A 132 -7.65 0.60 -2.45
C ALA A 132 -6.35 -0.05 -1.95
N ARG A 133 -6.35 -0.59 -0.73
CA ARG A 133 -5.22 -1.32 -0.15
C ARG A 133 -4.87 -2.55 -0.98
N GLY A 134 -5.83 -3.39 -1.33
CA GLY A 134 -5.60 -4.60 -2.12
C GLY A 134 -4.99 -4.29 -3.50
N ILE A 135 -5.57 -3.33 -4.22
CA ILE A 135 -5.07 -2.91 -5.52
C ILE A 135 -3.67 -2.29 -5.39
N SER A 136 -3.45 -1.37 -4.45
CA SER A 136 -2.17 -0.68 -4.27
C SER A 136 -1.03 -1.63 -3.91
N LEU A 137 -1.28 -2.63 -3.05
CA LEU A 137 -0.31 -3.67 -2.72
C LEU A 137 0.15 -4.44 -3.96
N SER A 138 -0.78 -4.84 -4.84
CA SER A 138 -0.43 -5.57 -6.05
C SER A 138 0.32 -4.66 -7.04
N VAL A 139 -0.28 -3.53 -7.42
CA VAL A 139 0.22 -2.67 -8.49
C VAL A 139 1.57 -2.02 -8.15
N PHE A 140 1.72 -1.47 -6.95
CA PHE A 140 2.95 -0.76 -6.60
C PHE A 140 4.12 -1.71 -6.32
N TYR A 141 3.88 -2.84 -5.63
CA TYR A 141 4.97 -3.82 -5.41
C TYR A 141 5.38 -4.50 -6.72
N GLU A 142 4.45 -4.78 -7.62
CA GLU A 142 4.78 -5.29 -8.96
C GLU A 142 5.58 -4.26 -9.76
N ALA A 143 5.14 -3.00 -9.77
CA ALA A 143 5.85 -1.91 -10.44
C ALA A 143 7.26 -1.69 -9.89
N LEU A 144 7.45 -1.79 -8.56
CA LEU A 144 8.74 -1.71 -7.90
C LEU A 144 9.64 -2.89 -8.28
N ASN A 145 9.13 -4.10 -8.12
CA ASN A 145 9.89 -5.34 -8.32
C ASN A 145 10.29 -5.58 -9.79
N ARG A 146 9.51 -5.10 -10.76
CA ARG A 146 9.90 -5.15 -12.18
C ARG A 146 11.11 -4.26 -12.51
N ARG A 147 11.36 -3.22 -11.72
CA ARG A 147 12.42 -2.23 -11.95
C ARG A 147 13.67 -2.46 -11.12
N VAL A 148 13.56 -3.31 -10.10
CA VAL A 148 14.66 -3.64 -9.17
C VAL A 148 15.28 -4.99 -9.57
N PRO A 149 16.61 -5.10 -9.68
CA PRO A 149 17.29 -6.36 -9.93
C PRO A 149 16.89 -7.43 -8.89
N GLY A 150 16.80 -8.69 -9.33
CA GLY A 150 16.31 -9.81 -8.51
C GLY A 150 16.97 -9.91 -7.14
N ASP A 151 18.30 -9.73 -7.11
CA ASP A 151 19.14 -9.83 -5.91
C ASP A 151 18.79 -8.77 -4.83
N PHE A 152 18.23 -7.63 -5.24
CA PHE A 152 17.91 -6.52 -4.33
C PHE A 152 16.44 -6.41 -3.96
N ARG A 153 15.53 -7.15 -4.61
CA ARG A 153 14.07 -7.04 -4.39
C ARG A 153 13.67 -7.25 -2.93
N ALA A 154 14.19 -8.29 -2.31
CA ALA A 154 13.89 -8.58 -0.90
C ALA A 154 14.35 -7.45 0.02
N THR A 155 15.56 -6.91 -0.20
CA THR A 155 16.15 -5.83 0.60
C THR A 155 15.36 -4.52 0.41
N VAL A 156 14.98 -4.18 -0.83
CA VAL A 156 14.15 -2.99 -1.12
C VAL A 156 12.79 -3.08 -0.45
N ASN A 157 12.10 -4.22 -0.58
CA ASN A 157 10.79 -4.42 0.03
C ASN A 157 10.87 -4.36 1.56
N SER A 158 11.92 -4.93 2.17
CA SER A 158 12.16 -4.85 3.60
C SER A 158 12.44 -3.42 4.06
N LEU A 159 13.23 -2.66 3.29
CA LEU A 159 13.53 -1.27 3.60
C LEU A 159 12.27 -0.40 3.56
N VAL A 160 11.43 -0.53 2.53
CA VAL A 160 10.16 0.20 2.44
C VAL A 160 9.25 -0.15 3.61
N SER A 161 9.14 -1.44 3.97
CA SER A 161 8.35 -1.87 5.13
C SER A 161 8.92 -1.33 6.45
N LEU A 162 10.23 -1.26 6.58
CA LEU A 162 10.90 -0.69 7.77
C LEU A 162 10.57 0.81 7.89
N VAL A 163 10.64 1.57 6.80
CA VAL A 163 10.30 2.99 6.79
C VAL A 163 8.86 3.22 7.26
N VAL A 164 7.88 2.45 6.75
CA VAL A 164 6.47 2.54 7.18
C VAL A 164 6.36 2.31 8.69
N ARG A 165 6.99 1.25 9.20
CA ARG A 165 6.94 0.91 10.64
C ARG A 165 7.62 1.96 11.51
N THR A 166 8.78 2.48 11.08
CA THR A 166 9.51 3.51 11.83
C THR A 166 8.71 4.80 11.92
N ILE A 167 8.10 5.25 10.81
CA ILE A 167 7.23 6.42 10.84
C ILE A 167 6.04 6.18 11.78
N PHE A 168 5.42 4.99 11.71
CA PHE A 168 4.28 4.67 12.57
C PHE A 168 4.66 4.59 14.06
N ILE A 169 5.84 4.07 14.41
CA ILE A 169 6.31 4.06 15.81
C ILE A 169 6.36 5.47 16.40
N VAL A 170 6.79 6.45 15.61
CA VAL A 170 6.88 7.84 16.04
C VAL A 170 5.52 8.54 16.04
N THR A 171 4.71 8.29 15.04
CA THR A 171 3.45 9.03 14.81
C THR A 171 2.20 8.31 15.35
N GLY A 172 2.27 7.01 15.62
CA GLY A 172 1.17 6.22 16.19
C GLY A 172 0.68 6.75 17.54
N PRO A 173 1.56 7.13 18.48
CA PRO A 173 1.13 7.77 19.73
C PRO A 173 0.36 9.08 19.51
N ILE A 174 0.68 9.85 18.47
CA ILE A 174 -0.05 11.07 18.10
C ILE A 174 -1.47 10.72 17.66
N LEU A 175 -1.64 9.61 16.91
CA LEU A 175 -2.95 9.10 16.51
C LEU A 175 -3.78 8.71 17.74
N GLY A 176 -3.20 7.95 18.69
CA GLY A 176 -3.85 7.57 19.94
C GLY A 176 -4.28 8.78 20.74
N TYR A 177 -3.37 9.74 20.95
CA TYR A 177 -3.69 11.00 21.62
C TYR A 177 -4.83 11.78 20.94
N SER A 178 -4.82 11.82 19.60
CA SER A 178 -5.89 12.47 18.85
C SER A 178 -7.25 11.80 19.05
N LEU A 179 -7.29 10.47 19.07
CA LEU A 179 -8.51 9.70 19.34
C LEU A 179 -9.05 9.94 20.74
N ASP A 180 -8.18 9.94 21.74
CA ASP A 180 -8.57 10.13 23.15
C ASP A 180 -9.00 11.57 23.42
N ARG A 181 -8.35 12.56 22.83
CA ARG A 181 -8.59 13.98 23.11
C ARG A 181 -9.72 14.59 22.27
N TYR A 182 -9.81 14.23 21.01
CA TYR A 182 -10.72 14.86 20.04
C TYR A 182 -11.83 13.93 19.56
N GLY A 183 -11.69 12.63 19.79
CA GLY A 183 -12.65 11.61 19.36
C GLY A 183 -12.44 11.16 17.91
N MET A 184 -13.35 10.29 17.46
CA MET A 184 -13.21 9.54 16.21
C MET A 184 -13.30 10.42 14.96
N THR A 185 -14.36 11.24 14.85
CA THR A 185 -14.61 12.06 13.64
C THR A 185 -13.50 13.07 13.38
N PRO A 186 -13.05 13.91 14.33
CA PRO A 186 -11.94 14.83 14.08
C PRO A 186 -10.64 14.11 13.74
N THR A 187 -10.38 12.95 14.34
CA THR A 187 -9.19 12.17 14.03
C THR A 187 -9.21 11.63 12.60
N LEU A 188 -10.33 11.06 12.14
CA LEU A 188 -10.48 10.63 10.75
C LEU A 188 -10.34 11.80 9.76
N LEU A 189 -10.95 12.96 10.06
CA LEU A 189 -10.81 14.16 9.23
C LEU A 189 -9.36 14.67 9.19
N SER A 190 -8.64 14.63 10.31
CA SER A 190 -7.22 14.98 10.34
C SER A 190 -6.38 14.06 9.45
N LEU A 191 -6.67 12.76 9.42
CA LEU A 191 -6.03 11.82 8.49
C LEU A 191 -6.35 12.15 7.03
N VAL A 192 -7.59 12.51 6.71
CA VAL A 192 -7.94 12.99 5.36
C VAL A 192 -7.11 14.20 4.96
N VAL A 193 -7.00 15.20 5.86
CA VAL A 193 -6.21 16.43 5.61
C VAL A 193 -4.73 16.11 5.42
N VAL A 194 -4.17 15.16 6.16
CA VAL A 194 -2.76 14.76 6.05
C VAL A 194 -2.52 13.90 4.81
N PHE A 195 -3.33 12.85 4.59
CA PHE A 195 -3.07 11.90 3.51
C PHE A 195 -3.45 12.41 2.12
N THR A 196 -4.40 13.32 1.99
CA THR A 196 -4.76 13.90 0.68
C THR A 196 -3.56 14.58 0.01
N PRO A 197 -2.87 15.56 0.63
CA PRO A 197 -1.71 16.19 0.02
C PRO A 197 -0.54 15.19 -0.15
N LEU A 198 -0.32 14.26 0.78
CA LEU A 198 0.73 13.25 0.65
C LEU A 198 0.49 12.33 -0.57
N MET A 199 -0.75 11.89 -0.79
CA MET A 199 -1.11 11.11 -1.97
C MET A 199 -0.92 11.90 -3.26
N LEU A 200 -1.37 13.15 -3.30
CA LEU A 200 -1.18 14.01 -4.47
C LEU A 200 0.30 14.25 -4.75
N LEU A 201 1.09 14.55 -3.72
CA LEU A 201 2.55 14.77 -3.82
C LEU A 201 3.27 13.56 -4.43
N VAL A 202 2.79 12.35 -4.17
CA VAL A 202 3.44 11.12 -4.65
C VAL A 202 2.86 10.67 -5.99
N LEU A 203 1.54 10.71 -6.15
CA LEU A 203 0.89 10.19 -7.36
C LEU A 203 1.03 11.11 -8.57
N LEU A 204 1.06 12.44 -8.40
CA LEU A 204 1.23 13.37 -9.52
C LEU A 204 2.60 13.22 -10.21
N PRO A 205 3.74 13.21 -9.50
CA PRO A 205 5.04 12.95 -10.13
C PRO A 205 5.13 11.54 -10.72
N LEU A 206 4.52 10.54 -10.09
CA LEU A 206 4.50 9.17 -10.61
C LEU A 206 3.74 9.11 -11.94
N LEU A 207 2.55 9.72 -12.02
CA LEU A 207 1.77 9.85 -13.26
C LEU A 207 2.55 10.53 -14.38
N ALA A 208 3.20 11.67 -14.07
CA ALA A 208 3.98 12.41 -15.06
C ALA A 208 5.15 11.61 -15.64
N ARG A 209 5.74 10.73 -14.82
CA ARG A 209 6.91 9.92 -15.21
C ARG A 209 6.52 8.65 -15.96
N ILE A 210 5.46 7.95 -15.54
CA ILE A 210 4.94 6.78 -16.24
C ILE A 210 4.49 7.15 -17.66
N THR A 211 3.93 8.33 -17.84
CA THR A 211 3.52 8.81 -19.17
C THR A 211 4.74 9.05 -20.10
N ARG A 212 5.92 9.33 -19.56
CA ARG A 212 7.16 9.54 -20.31
C ARG A 212 7.97 8.27 -20.54
N GLU A 213 7.85 7.26 -19.69
CA GLU A 213 8.46 5.94 -19.90
C GLU A 213 7.62 5.19 -20.95
N LYS A 214 8.12 5.09 -22.20
CA LYS A 214 7.66 4.06 -23.13
C LYS A 214 8.09 2.73 -22.51
N LEU A 215 7.16 1.98 -21.94
CA LEU A 215 7.41 0.63 -21.44
C LEU A 215 8.07 -0.19 -22.57
N PRO A 216 9.19 -0.89 -22.29
CA PRO A 216 9.67 -1.93 -23.22
C PRO A 216 8.51 -2.90 -23.41
N ARG A 217 8.20 -3.21 -24.68
CA ARG A 217 7.22 -4.27 -25.00
C ARG A 217 7.65 -5.54 -24.27
N PRO A 218 6.69 -6.38 -23.79
CA PRO A 218 7.04 -7.71 -23.33
C PRO A 218 7.91 -8.36 -24.42
N VAL A 219 9.05 -8.92 -24.02
CA VAL A 219 9.83 -9.75 -24.93
C VAL A 219 8.87 -10.86 -25.33
N GLU A 220 8.44 -10.85 -26.60
CA GLU A 220 7.81 -12.00 -27.22
C GLU A 220 8.75 -13.17 -26.94
N THR A 221 8.30 -14.12 -26.14
CA THR A 221 8.95 -15.41 -26.04
C THR A 221 9.06 -15.91 -27.47
N MET A 222 10.27 -15.82 -28.01
CA MET A 222 10.58 -16.51 -29.27
C MET A 222 10.26 -17.98 -29.02
N ASP A 223 9.13 -18.41 -29.55
CA ASP A 223 8.89 -19.80 -29.86
C ASP A 223 10.01 -20.22 -30.79
N ALA A 224 10.98 -20.94 -30.31
CA ALA A 224 11.96 -21.64 -31.10
C ALA A 224 12.39 -22.91 -30.37
N TYR A 225 11.87 -24.00 -30.94
CA TYR A 225 12.27 -25.43 -30.84
C TYR A 225 11.86 -26.24 -29.63
#